data_085f8d3d0eb4420b4c1dc69d83946d4d
#
_entry.id   085f8d3d0eb4420b4c1dc69d83946d4d
#
_cell.length_a   1.000
_cell.length_b   1.000
_cell.length_c   1.000
_cell.angle_alpha   90.00
_cell.angle_beta   90.00
_cell.angle_gamma   90.00
#
_symmetry.space_group_name_H-M   'P 1'
#
loop_
_entity.id
_entity.type
_entity.pdbx_description
1 polymer ?
#
loop_
_entity_poly.entity_id
_entity_poly.type
_entity_poly.pdbx_seq_one_letter_code
_entity_poly.pdbx_strand_id
1 'polypeptide(L)'
;AQHCAAPGVYDEHMVLPRMVYVSDATELGTVYTRAELTALRAACDAHGMYLYLDGARLAQALTAAGSDLQPEDLPRLCDAFYIGGTKNGLLFGEAMVIVNDALKPGFRRAMKRNGAMLAKGRLLGVQFAATMAHDLWLELGRHADAQAQRIAAALSDRGIAMYVPSPTNQIFPILSDAQIARLQEQVAFYTTARVDAAHQAVRFVTSWATTDAQVDALLAVLAQVLD
;
A
#
# COMPACT_ATOMS: atom_id res chain seq x y z
N ALA A 1 20.50 -10.73 -1.63
CA ALA A 1 21.09 -12.07 -1.58
C ALA A 1 22.63 -12.02 -1.56
N GLN A 2 23.30 -11.25 -2.44
CA GLN A 2 24.78 -11.23 -2.48
C GLN A 2 25.41 -10.69 -1.18
N HIS A 3 24.79 -9.72 -0.50
CA HIS A 3 25.31 -9.15 0.76
C HIS A 3 25.07 -10.04 1.99
N CYS A 4 24.20 -11.03 1.90
CA CYS A 4 23.90 -11.94 3.01
C CYS A 4 24.58 -13.32 2.87
N ALA A 5 25.22 -13.60 1.74
CA ALA A 5 25.53 -14.98 1.32
C ALA A 5 26.89 -15.53 1.78
N ALA A 6 27.75 -14.75 2.44
CA ALA A 6 29.07 -15.28 2.87
C ALA A 6 29.44 -14.83 4.28
N PRO A 7 29.53 -15.75 5.26
CA PRO A 7 30.20 -15.48 6.53
C PRO A 7 31.64 -15.04 6.26
N GLY A 8 32.02 -13.84 6.72
CA GLY A 8 33.37 -13.31 6.60
C GLY A 8 33.66 -12.32 5.45
N VAL A 9 32.63 -11.97 4.66
CA VAL A 9 32.76 -10.94 3.60
C VAL A 9 32.31 -9.56 4.06
N TYR A 10 31.89 -9.41 5.33
CA TYR A 10 31.46 -8.11 5.85
C TYR A 10 32.67 -7.28 6.27
N ASP A 11 32.86 -6.17 5.57
CA ASP A 11 33.66 -5.06 6.02
C ASP A 11 33.04 -4.51 7.31
N GLU A 12 33.84 -4.22 8.31
CA GLU A 12 33.41 -3.65 9.61
C GLU A 12 32.69 -2.31 9.45
N HIS A 13 32.80 -1.66 8.29
CA HIS A 13 32.10 -0.41 7.95
C HIS A 13 30.72 -0.64 7.33
N MET A 14 30.29 -1.88 7.06
CA MET A 14 29.00 -2.19 6.44
C MET A 14 27.93 -2.47 7.50
N VAL A 15 26.72 -1.92 7.24
CA VAL A 15 25.54 -2.27 8.03
C VAL A 15 25.07 -3.67 7.64
N LEU A 16 24.93 -4.55 8.63
CA LEU A 16 24.40 -5.88 8.42
C LEU A 16 22.89 -5.82 8.17
N PRO A 17 22.38 -6.35 7.05
CA PRO A 17 20.96 -6.43 6.83
C PRO A 17 20.32 -7.40 7.85
N ARG A 18 19.32 -6.91 8.58
CA ARG A 18 18.62 -7.67 9.62
C ARG A 18 17.14 -7.81 9.37
N MET A 19 16.62 -7.08 8.39
CA MET A 19 15.19 -7.05 8.10
C MET A 19 14.96 -6.85 6.60
N VAL A 20 14.00 -7.57 6.05
CA VAL A 20 13.35 -7.30 4.78
C VAL A 20 12.09 -6.51 5.10
N TYR A 21 11.95 -5.35 4.48
CA TYR A 21 10.79 -4.47 4.57
C TYR A 21 10.04 -4.50 3.23
N VAL A 22 8.75 -4.79 3.26
CA VAL A 22 7.88 -4.79 2.08
C VAL A 22 6.63 -3.96 2.38
N SER A 23 6.08 -3.29 1.36
CA SER A 23 4.79 -2.62 1.45
C SER A 23 3.72 -3.43 0.72
N ASP A 24 2.56 -3.64 1.33
CA ASP A 24 1.40 -4.23 0.68
C ASP A 24 0.11 -3.42 0.98
N ALA A 25 -0.55 -2.87 -0.05
CA ALA A 25 -0.10 -2.76 -1.46
C ALA A 25 1.21 -1.97 -1.60
N THR A 26 1.95 -2.26 -2.67
CA THR A 26 3.20 -1.55 -2.97
C THR A 26 2.94 -0.08 -3.34
N GLU A 27 3.99 0.72 -3.46
CA GLU A 27 3.90 2.13 -3.88
C GLU A 27 3.31 2.31 -5.30
N LEU A 28 3.41 1.29 -6.13
CA LEU A 28 2.82 1.25 -7.47
C LEU A 28 1.47 0.52 -7.52
N GLY A 29 0.89 0.21 -6.36
CA GLY A 29 -0.43 -0.40 -6.26
C GLY A 29 -0.48 -1.88 -6.63
N THR A 30 0.65 -2.55 -6.82
CA THR A 30 0.70 -4.02 -6.98
C THR A 30 0.55 -4.69 -5.61
N VAL A 31 0.17 -5.96 -5.62
CA VAL A 31 0.00 -6.76 -4.39
C VAL A 31 0.89 -7.99 -4.44
N TYR A 32 1.31 -8.45 -3.27
CA TYR A 32 2.02 -9.72 -3.14
C TYR A 32 1.03 -10.89 -3.17
N THR A 33 1.42 -11.93 -3.87
CA THR A 33 0.76 -13.23 -3.75
C THR A 33 1.23 -13.97 -2.49
N ARG A 34 0.42 -14.92 -2.00
CA ARG A 34 0.81 -15.82 -0.92
C ARG A 34 2.13 -16.55 -1.22
N ALA A 35 2.33 -16.97 -2.46
CA ALA A 35 3.56 -17.65 -2.90
C ALA A 35 4.79 -16.74 -2.78
N GLU A 36 4.67 -15.48 -3.18
CA GLU A 36 5.77 -14.50 -3.08
C GLU A 36 6.13 -14.19 -1.63
N LEU A 37 5.14 -13.93 -0.77
CA LEU A 37 5.40 -13.71 0.67
C LEU A 37 5.97 -14.94 1.35
N THR A 38 5.53 -16.16 0.96
CA THR A 38 6.10 -17.40 1.46
C THR A 38 7.56 -17.56 1.05
N ALA A 39 7.89 -17.22 -0.19
CA ALA A 39 9.27 -17.26 -0.67
C ALA A 39 10.16 -16.22 0.04
N LEU A 40 9.63 -15.01 0.28
CA LEU A 40 10.31 -13.98 1.07
C LEU A 40 10.54 -14.44 2.52
N ARG A 41 9.53 -15.06 3.16
CA ARG A 41 9.67 -15.63 4.51
C ARG A 41 10.79 -16.66 4.55
N ALA A 42 10.79 -17.62 3.62
CA ALA A 42 11.82 -18.64 3.54
C ALA A 42 13.23 -18.04 3.33
N ALA A 43 13.35 -17.00 2.50
CA ALA A 43 14.62 -16.30 2.30
C ALA A 43 15.06 -15.56 3.58
N CYS A 44 14.13 -14.92 4.30
CA CYS A 44 14.44 -14.28 5.58
C CYS A 44 14.95 -15.30 6.61
N ASP A 45 14.28 -16.46 6.73
CA ASP A 45 14.67 -17.52 7.64
C ASP A 45 16.07 -18.07 7.33
N ALA A 46 16.35 -18.31 6.04
CA ALA A 46 17.66 -18.81 5.59
C ALA A 46 18.83 -17.83 5.89
N HIS A 47 18.54 -16.54 6.02
CA HIS A 47 19.53 -15.50 6.28
C HIS A 47 19.47 -14.89 7.68
N GLY A 48 18.63 -15.41 8.56
CA GLY A 48 18.46 -14.90 9.93
C GLY A 48 17.94 -13.46 9.98
N MET A 49 17.08 -13.09 9.01
CA MET A 49 16.46 -11.77 8.90
C MET A 49 14.99 -11.80 9.32
N TYR A 50 14.50 -10.68 9.77
CA TYR A 50 13.08 -10.47 10.02
C TYR A 50 12.35 -10.05 8.73
N LEU A 51 11.08 -10.44 8.60
CA LEU A 51 10.18 -9.93 7.57
C LEU A 51 9.18 -8.97 8.20
N TYR A 52 9.23 -7.72 7.76
CA TYR A 52 8.31 -6.66 8.18
C TYR A 52 7.42 -6.21 7.02
N LEU A 53 6.12 -6.15 7.24
CA LEU A 53 5.16 -5.69 6.23
C LEU A 53 4.56 -4.34 6.64
N ASP A 54 4.78 -3.35 5.78
CA ASP A 54 4.09 -2.06 5.81
C ASP A 54 2.70 -2.23 5.23
N GLY A 55 1.70 -2.16 6.09
CA GLY A 55 0.30 -2.34 5.74
C GLY A 55 -0.47 -1.02 5.64
N ALA A 56 0.16 0.09 5.22
CA ALA A 56 -0.52 1.38 5.09
C ALA A 56 -1.77 1.33 4.20
N ARG A 57 -1.79 0.41 3.22
CA ARG A 57 -2.92 0.10 2.34
C ARG A 57 -3.26 -1.39 2.35
N LEU A 58 -3.12 -2.03 3.49
CA LEU A 58 -3.33 -3.47 3.60
C LEU A 58 -4.77 -3.88 3.30
N ALA A 59 -5.76 -3.08 3.68
CA ALA A 59 -7.15 -3.38 3.34
C ALA A 59 -7.34 -3.45 1.82
N GLN A 60 -6.79 -2.48 1.08
CA GLN A 60 -6.83 -2.45 -0.38
C GLN A 60 -6.05 -3.63 -1.00
N ALA A 61 -4.92 -4.00 -0.43
CA ALA A 61 -4.17 -5.17 -0.90
C ALA A 61 -4.95 -6.46 -0.75
N LEU A 62 -5.59 -6.67 0.40
CA LEU A 62 -6.36 -7.89 0.68
C LEU A 62 -7.68 -7.95 -0.10
N THR A 63 -8.25 -6.82 -0.50
CA THR A 63 -9.52 -6.75 -1.25
C THR A 63 -9.33 -6.59 -2.75
N ALA A 64 -8.10 -6.41 -3.21
CA ALA A 64 -7.77 -6.27 -4.62
C ALA A 64 -8.18 -7.49 -5.43
N ALA A 65 -8.61 -7.27 -6.67
CA ALA A 65 -8.94 -8.35 -7.58
C ALA A 65 -7.72 -9.27 -7.80
N GLY A 66 -7.92 -10.57 -7.56
CA GLY A 66 -6.85 -11.58 -7.68
C GLY A 66 -5.96 -11.73 -6.46
N SER A 67 -6.18 -10.98 -5.38
CA SER A 67 -5.51 -11.23 -4.10
C SER A 67 -5.87 -12.62 -3.56
N ASP A 68 -4.85 -13.39 -3.16
CA ASP A 68 -5.00 -14.73 -2.57
C ASP A 68 -4.61 -14.75 -1.07
N LEU A 69 -4.34 -13.56 -0.51
CA LEU A 69 -4.03 -13.38 0.90
C LEU A 69 -5.28 -13.11 1.74
N GLN A 70 -5.25 -13.61 2.97
CA GLN A 70 -6.25 -13.31 4.00
C GLN A 70 -5.55 -12.70 5.22
N PRO A 71 -6.24 -11.93 6.07
CA PRO A 71 -5.64 -11.36 7.28
C PRO A 71 -4.93 -12.40 8.16
N GLU A 72 -5.44 -13.64 8.22
CA GLU A 72 -4.91 -14.74 9.03
C GLU A 72 -3.60 -15.32 8.50
N ASP A 73 -3.21 -15.00 7.28
CA ASP A 73 -1.94 -15.42 6.70
C ASP A 73 -0.76 -14.59 7.22
N LEU A 74 -0.99 -13.32 7.46
CA LEU A 74 0.05 -12.37 7.83
C LEU A 74 0.83 -12.77 9.09
N PRO A 75 0.18 -13.24 10.18
CA PRO A 75 0.91 -13.71 11.36
C PRO A 75 1.76 -14.95 11.12
N ARG A 76 1.53 -15.69 10.04
CA ARG A 76 2.33 -16.87 9.67
C ARG A 76 3.51 -16.49 8.77
N LEU A 77 3.39 -15.38 8.05
CA LEU A 77 4.35 -14.95 7.05
C LEU A 77 5.30 -13.86 7.55
N CYS A 78 4.87 -13.01 8.48
CA CYS A 78 5.61 -11.85 8.93
C CYS A 78 6.03 -11.94 10.39
N ASP A 79 7.20 -11.40 10.73
CA ASP A 79 7.62 -11.23 12.14
C ASP A 79 6.89 -10.07 12.81
N ALA A 80 6.63 -9.02 12.06
CA ALA A 80 5.80 -7.91 12.46
C ALA A 80 5.18 -7.24 11.23
N PHE A 81 4.03 -6.62 11.41
CA PHE A 81 3.36 -5.82 10.38
C PHE A 81 2.48 -4.77 11.04
N TYR A 82 2.03 -3.78 10.28
CA TYR A 82 0.98 -2.93 10.79
C TYR A 82 -0.25 -2.90 9.88
N ILE A 83 -1.38 -2.68 10.52
CA ILE A 83 -2.68 -2.55 9.88
C ILE A 83 -2.96 -1.05 9.72
N GLY A 84 -3.01 -0.59 8.48
CA GLY A 84 -3.25 0.80 8.14
C GLY A 84 -4.65 1.25 8.57
N GLY A 85 -4.69 2.38 9.28
CA GLY A 85 -5.94 3.01 9.72
C GLY A 85 -6.18 4.34 9.02
N THR A 86 -5.17 5.21 9.02
CA THR A 86 -5.29 6.59 8.52
C THR A 86 -5.77 6.69 7.07
N LYS A 87 -5.36 5.78 6.19
CA LYS A 87 -5.79 5.75 4.79
C LYS A 87 -7.09 4.97 4.58
N ASN A 88 -7.65 4.39 5.63
CA ASN A 88 -8.80 3.47 5.56
C ASN A 88 -9.91 3.82 6.57
N GLY A 89 -10.22 5.09 6.71
CA GLY A 89 -11.40 5.58 7.44
C GLY A 89 -11.16 6.00 8.88
N LEU A 90 -10.00 5.73 9.47
CA LEU A 90 -9.66 6.22 10.79
C LEU A 90 -9.22 7.69 10.73
N LEU A 91 -9.51 8.45 11.78
CA LEU A 91 -9.05 9.84 11.89
C LEU A 91 -7.54 9.94 11.97
N PHE A 92 -6.89 8.97 12.63
CA PHE A 92 -5.44 8.85 12.78
C PHE A 92 -5.08 7.50 13.38
N GLY A 93 -3.83 7.06 13.15
CA GLY A 93 -3.22 5.92 13.80
C GLY A 93 -3.21 4.64 12.99
N GLU A 94 -2.31 3.78 13.43
CA GLU A 94 -2.01 2.47 12.85
C GLU A 94 -1.96 1.43 13.96
N ALA A 95 -2.30 0.18 13.68
CA ALA A 95 -2.21 -0.92 14.65
C ALA A 95 -0.99 -1.79 14.33
N MET A 96 0.05 -1.69 15.16
CA MET A 96 1.24 -2.54 15.06
C MET A 96 0.96 -3.92 15.61
N VAL A 97 1.21 -4.96 14.81
CA VAL A 97 1.16 -6.36 15.21
C VAL A 97 2.59 -6.91 15.27
N ILE A 98 3.01 -7.40 16.43
CA ILE A 98 4.31 -8.03 16.62
C ILE A 98 4.06 -9.52 16.90
N VAL A 99 4.40 -10.35 15.95
CA VAL A 99 4.22 -11.79 16.01
C VAL A 99 5.41 -12.45 16.69
N ASN A 100 6.63 -12.12 16.24
CA ASN A 100 7.85 -12.71 16.74
C ASN A 100 8.16 -12.22 18.17
N ASP A 101 8.23 -13.17 19.11
CA ASP A 101 8.44 -12.87 20.52
C ASP A 101 9.78 -12.17 20.80
N ALA A 102 10.79 -12.39 19.98
CA ALA A 102 12.10 -11.72 20.12
C ALA A 102 12.02 -10.20 19.92
N LEU A 103 10.98 -9.69 19.24
CA LEU A 103 10.78 -8.26 18.98
C LEU A 103 9.94 -7.56 20.07
N LYS A 104 9.30 -8.30 20.98
CA LYS A 104 8.41 -7.75 22.02
C LYS A 104 9.14 -7.11 23.20
N PRO A 105 10.29 -7.64 23.71
CA PRO A 105 10.97 -7.07 24.87
C PRO A 105 11.36 -5.60 24.64
N GLY A 106 10.97 -4.74 25.56
CA GLY A 106 11.30 -3.31 25.50
C GLY A 106 10.49 -2.48 24.50
N PHE A 107 9.61 -3.08 23.69
CA PHE A 107 8.85 -2.36 22.65
C PHE A 107 8.03 -1.19 23.23
N ARG A 108 7.32 -1.38 24.36
CA ARG A 108 6.58 -0.28 25.00
C ARG A 108 7.48 0.86 25.48
N ARG A 109 8.71 0.56 25.92
CA ARG A 109 9.71 1.60 26.25
C ARG A 109 10.17 2.35 25.00
N ALA A 110 10.36 1.63 23.89
CA ALA A 110 10.68 2.25 22.61
C ALA A 110 9.54 3.17 22.15
N MET A 111 8.28 2.74 22.21
CA MET A 111 7.11 3.59 21.94
C MET A 111 7.12 4.86 22.81
N LYS A 112 7.31 4.72 24.11
CA LYS A 112 7.36 5.87 25.05
C LYS A 112 8.47 6.84 24.69
N ARG A 113 9.69 6.32 24.46
CA ARG A 113 10.86 7.13 24.10
C ARG A 113 10.68 7.90 22.80
N ASN A 114 9.98 7.34 21.83
CA ASN A 114 9.72 7.94 20.52
C ASN A 114 8.41 8.74 20.45
N GLY A 115 7.76 9.03 21.59
CA GLY A 115 6.55 9.82 21.64
C GLY A 115 5.28 9.11 21.13
N ALA A 116 5.35 7.82 20.80
CA ALA A 116 4.25 7.05 20.23
C ALA A 116 3.27 6.48 21.26
N MET A 117 3.47 6.74 22.55
CA MET A 117 2.57 6.30 23.61
C MET A 117 1.71 7.46 24.12
N LEU A 118 0.50 7.54 23.62
CA LEU A 118 -0.47 8.57 24.01
C LEU A 118 -1.07 8.27 25.40
N ALA A 119 -1.25 9.31 26.23
CA ALA A 119 -1.94 9.18 27.51
C ALA A 119 -3.41 8.73 27.33
N LYS A 120 -4.04 9.12 26.25
CA LYS A 120 -5.41 8.74 25.83
C LYS A 120 -5.38 7.77 24.65
N GLY A 121 -4.48 6.79 24.64
CA GLY A 121 -4.33 5.79 23.58
C GLY A 121 -5.60 4.98 23.27
N ARG A 122 -6.57 4.94 24.19
CA ARG A 122 -7.90 4.39 23.95
C ARG A 122 -8.59 5.00 22.72
N LEU A 123 -8.33 6.26 22.38
CA LEU A 123 -8.89 6.90 21.18
C LEU A 123 -8.48 6.20 19.89
N LEU A 124 -7.27 5.63 19.83
CA LEU A 124 -6.84 4.79 18.71
C LEU A 124 -7.59 3.44 18.73
N GLY A 125 -7.64 2.80 19.90
CA GLY A 125 -8.25 1.48 20.03
C GLY A 125 -9.73 1.46 19.69
N VAL A 126 -10.52 2.49 20.06
CA VAL A 126 -11.95 2.52 19.74
C VAL A 126 -12.22 2.67 18.24
N GLN A 127 -11.35 3.37 17.50
CA GLN A 127 -11.46 3.48 16.05
C GLN A 127 -11.24 2.10 15.41
N PHE A 128 -10.16 1.39 15.78
CA PHE A 128 -9.91 0.03 15.29
C PHE A 128 -11.03 -0.93 15.69
N ALA A 129 -11.52 -0.86 16.93
CA ALA A 129 -12.63 -1.70 17.37
C ALA A 129 -13.90 -1.47 16.52
N ALA A 130 -14.18 -0.22 16.15
CA ALA A 130 -15.34 0.11 15.31
C ALA A 130 -15.17 -0.37 13.87
N THR A 131 -13.98 -0.18 13.28
CA THR A 131 -13.74 -0.53 11.88
C THR A 131 -13.51 -2.03 11.66
N MET A 132 -12.97 -2.74 12.66
CA MET A 132 -12.82 -4.20 12.60
C MET A 132 -14.14 -4.95 12.88
N ALA A 133 -15.12 -4.28 13.47
CA ALA A 133 -16.45 -4.85 13.65
C ALA A 133 -17.14 -5.02 12.29
N HIS A 134 -17.74 -6.20 12.08
CA HIS A 134 -18.54 -6.50 10.88
C HIS A 134 -17.79 -6.28 9.54
N ASP A 135 -16.48 -6.51 9.52
CA ASP A 135 -15.62 -6.39 8.33
C ASP A 135 -15.57 -4.99 7.68
N LEU A 136 -16.02 -3.96 8.36
CA LEU A 136 -16.05 -2.60 7.82
C LEU A 136 -14.67 -2.15 7.29
N TRP A 137 -13.58 -2.55 7.95
CA TRP A 137 -12.22 -2.23 7.51
C TRP A 137 -11.92 -2.76 6.09
N LEU A 138 -12.35 -4.00 5.77
CA LEU A 138 -12.22 -4.58 4.43
C LEU A 138 -13.23 -3.96 3.45
N GLU A 139 -14.44 -3.64 3.89
CA GLU A 139 -15.44 -2.97 3.05
C GLU A 139 -14.95 -1.61 2.55
N LEU A 140 -14.32 -0.81 3.41
CA LEU A 140 -13.72 0.48 3.05
C LEU A 140 -12.58 0.33 2.03
N GLY A 141 -11.76 -0.71 2.17
CA GLY A 141 -10.73 -1.07 1.19
C GLY A 141 -11.33 -1.45 -0.16
N ARG A 142 -12.29 -2.35 -0.15
CA ARG A 142 -12.98 -2.82 -1.36
C ARG A 142 -13.68 -1.69 -2.11
N HIS A 143 -14.30 -0.77 -1.37
CA HIS A 143 -14.90 0.43 -1.96
C HIS A 143 -13.86 1.29 -2.68
N ALA A 144 -12.73 1.57 -2.04
CA ALA A 144 -11.65 2.35 -2.62
C ALA A 144 -11.12 1.69 -3.91
N ASP A 145 -10.88 0.38 -3.90
CA ASP A 145 -10.43 -0.36 -5.08
C ASP A 145 -11.47 -0.31 -6.21
N ALA A 146 -12.74 -0.53 -5.90
CA ALA A 146 -13.82 -0.50 -6.90
C ALA A 146 -13.89 0.86 -7.62
N GLN A 147 -13.74 1.97 -6.89
CA GLN A 147 -13.74 3.30 -7.48
C GLN A 147 -12.53 3.53 -8.41
N ALA A 148 -11.34 3.05 -8.03
CA ALA A 148 -10.15 3.13 -8.87
C ALA A 148 -10.30 2.29 -10.14
N GLN A 149 -10.85 1.09 -10.02
CA GLN A 149 -11.02 0.20 -11.18
C GLN A 149 -12.06 0.74 -12.19
N ARG A 150 -13.06 1.51 -11.77
CA ARG A 150 -13.95 2.25 -12.68
C ARG A 150 -13.16 3.26 -13.52
N ILE A 151 -12.24 4.00 -12.91
CA ILE A 151 -11.39 4.96 -13.61
C ILE A 151 -10.43 4.22 -14.55
N ALA A 152 -9.80 3.13 -14.08
CA ALA A 152 -8.88 2.33 -14.88
C ALA A 152 -9.56 1.74 -16.12
N ALA A 153 -10.78 1.22 -15.99
CA ALA A 153 -11.57 0.70 -17.10
C ALA A 153 -11.86 1.78 -18.16
N ALA A 154 -12.32 2.95 -17.71
CA ALA A 154 -12.64 4.06 -18.63
C ALA A 154 -11.41 4.60 -19.38
N LEU A 155 -10.23 4.55 -18.76
CA LEU A 155 -8.96 4.90 -19.41
C LEU A 155 -8.52 3.81 -20.39
N SER A 156 -8.69 2.54 -20.03
CA SER A 156 -8.38 1.38 -20.90
C SER A 156 -9.25 1.38 -22.14
N ASP A 157 -10.55 1.68 -22.01
CA ASP A 157 -11.50 1.77 -23.14
C ASP A 157 -11.11 2.85 -24.16
N ARG A 158 -10.32 3.85 -23.73
CA ARG A 158 -9.72 4.90 -24.57
C ARG A 158 -8.33 4.56 -25.08
N GLY A 159 -7.86 3.34 -24.84
CA GLY A 159 -6.52 2.91 -25.28
C GLY A 159 -5.38 3.51 -24.46
N ILE A 160 -5.65 4.10 -23.30
CA ILE A 160 -4.61 4.64 -22.42
C ILE A 160 -3.90 3.49 -21.72
N ALA A 161 -2.59 3.37 -21.96
CA ALA A 161 -1.76 2.37 -21.32
C ALA A 161 -1.53 2.68 -19.84
N MET A 162 -1.45 1.63 -19.02
CA MET A 162 -1.06 1.74 -17.62
C MET A 162 0.44 1.52 -17.46
N TYR A 163 1.09 2.33 -16.63
CA TYR A 163 2.52 2.19 -16.30
C TYR A 163 2.80 0.86 -15.58
N VAL A 164 1.89 0.48 -14.68
CA VAL A 164 1.84 -0.85 -14.06
C VAL A 164 0.39 -1.29 -13.94
N PRO A 165 0.09 -2.59 -14.05
CA PRO A 165 -1.23 -3.12 -13.74
C PRO A 165 -1.43 -3.09 -12.22
N SER A 166 -2.28 -2.19 -11.73
CA SER A 166 -2.63 -2.09 -10.33
C SER A 166 -4.08 -2.49 -10.10
N PRO A 167 -4.34 -3.52 -9.28
CA PRO A 167 -5.70 -3.93 -8.92
C PRO A 167 -6.25 -3.16 -7.70
N THR A 168 -5.47 -2.22 -7.14
CA THR A 168 -5.81 -1.52 -5.90
C THR A 168 -6.38 -0.12 -6.16
N ASN A 169 -6.50 0.67 -5.10
CA ASN A 169 -7.00 2.03 -5.12
C ASN A 169 -6.05 3.07 -5.74
N GLN A 170 -4.90 2.67 -6.25
CA GLN A 170 -3.95 3.54 -6.94
C GLN A 170 -3.79 3.07 -8.38
N ILE A 171 -3.98 3.95 -9.36
CA ILE A 171 -3.79 3.64 -10.77
C ILE A 171 -2.82 4.63 -11.42
N PHE A 172 -2.09 4.17 -12.43
CA PHE A 172 -0.97 4.89 -13.01
C PHE A 172 -1.08 4.94 -14.55
N PRO A 173 -2.01 5.72 -15.13
CA PRO A 173 -2.09 5.87 -16.57
C PRO A 173 -0.89 6.65 -17.12
N ILE A 174 -0.48 6.30 -18.35
CA ILE A 174 0.54 7.00 -19.12
C ILE A 174 -0.17 8.03 -20.00
N LEU A 175 0.11 9.31 -19.78
CA LEU A 175 -0.45 10.42 -20.52
C LEU A 175 0.63 11.24 -21.20
N SER A 176 0.30 11.84 -22.35
CA SER A 176 1.19 12.80 -23.00
C SER A 176 1.26 14.12 -22.22
N ASP A 177 2.35 14.85 -22.37
CA ASP A 177 2.53 16.16 -21.72
C ASP A 177 1.38 17.14 -22.09
N ALA A 178 0.84 17.04 -23.31
CA ALA A 178 -0.30 17.84 -23.75
C ALA A 178 -1.61 17.45 -23.04
N GLN A 179 -1.87 16.15 -22.87
CA GLN A 179 -3.03 15.65 -22.10
C GLN A 179 -2.91 16.05 -20.62
N ILE A 180 -1.73 15.93 -20.04
CA ILE A 180 -1.45 16.33 -18.65
C ILE A 180 -1.75 17.83 -18.48
N ALA A 181 -1.25 18.69 -19.36
CA ALA A 181 -1.49 20.13 -19.27
C ALA A 181 -2.99 20.48 -19.31
N ARG A 182 -3.76 19.88 -20.24
CA ARG A 182 -5.21 20.09 -20.31
C ARG A 182 -5.95 19.56 -19.09
N LEU A 183 -5.54 18.39 -18.57
CA LEU A 183 -6.19 17.76 -17.44
C LEU A 183 -5.94 18.54 -16.13
N GLN A 184 -4.75 19.12 -15.95
CA GLN A 184 -4.39 19.92 -14.77
C GLN A 184 -5.20 21.21 -14.62
N GLU A 185 -5.84 21.69 -15.69
CA GLU A 185 -6.76 22.82 -15.61
C GLU A 185 -8.04 22.51 -14.81
N GLN A 186 -8.40 21.22 -14.69
CA GLN A 186 -9.67 20.79 -14.09
C GLN A 186 -9.47 19.81 -12.91
N VAL A 187 -8.36 19.08 -12.88
CA VAL A 187 -8.11 18.00 -11.90
C VAL A 187 -6.70 18.11 -11.34
N ALA A 188 -6.59 18.00 -10.01
CA ALA A 188 -5.29 17.90 -9.34
C ALA A 188 -4.85 16.42 -9.23
N PHE A 189 -3.62 16.14 -9.64
CA PHE A 189 -3.00 14.80 -9.54
C PHE A 189 -1.47 14.94 -9.47
N TYR A 190 -0.80 13.81 -9.18
CA TYR A 190 0.66 13.75 -9.15
C TYR A 190 1.20 13.08 -10.41
N THR A 191 2.32 13.58 -10.92
CA THR A 191 3.16 12.85 -11.87
C THR A 191 4.09 11.94 -11.09
N THR A 192 4.26 10.70 -11.57
CA THR A 192 5.03 9.66 -10.86
C THR A 192 6.37 9.40 -11.53
N ALA A 193 6.39 9.27 -12.85
CA ALA A 193 7.60 8.97 -13.60
C ALA A 193 7.53 9.53 -15.02
N ARG A 194 8.68 9.92 -15.57
CA ARG A 194 8.84 10.16 -17.01
C ARG A 194 8.98 8.80 -17.69
N VAL A 195 8.14 8.54 -18.70
CA VAL A 195 8.16 7.28 -19.46
C VAL A 195 9.04 7.43 -20.71
N ASP A 196 8.87 8.53 -21.44
CA ASP A 196 9.67 8.88 -22.62
C ASP A 196 9.73 10.42 -22.79
N ALA A 197 10.18 10.87 -23.97
CA ALA A 197 10.34 12.30 -24.25
C ALA A 197 9.03 13.11 -24.19
N ALA A 198 7.86 12.47 -24.37
CA ALA A 198 6.57 13.15 -24.48
C ALA A 198 5.50 12.62 -23.50
N HIS A 199 5.78 11.56 -22.74
CA HIS A 199 4.81 10.90 -21.88
C HIS A 199 5.29 10.76 -20.44
N GLN A 200 4.35 10.84 -19.50
CA GLN A 200 4.56 10.62 -18.07
C GLN A 200 3.48 9.68 -17.52
N ALA A 201 3.87 8.88 -16.53
CA ALA A 201 2.92 8.18 -15.69
C ALA A 201 2.37 9.18 -14.65
N VAL A 202 1.06 9.31 -14.58
CA VAL A 202 0.38 10.10 -13.54
C VAL A 202 -0.30 9.17 -12.56
N ARG A 203 -0.61 9.64 -11.35
CA ARG A 203 -1.25 8.83 -10.32
C ARG A 203 -2.61 9.38 -9.95
N PHE A 204 -3.65 8.54 -10.08
CA PHE A 204 -4.94 8.74 -9.45
C PHE A 204 -5.08 7.82 -8.24
N VAL A 205 -5.65 8.34 -7.16
CA VAL A 205 -5.84 7.62 -5.91
C VAL A 205 -7.27 7.82 -5.43
N THR A 206 -7.99 6.74 -5.23
CA THR A 206 -9.29 6.73 -4.57
C THR A 206 -9.13 6.37 -3.10
N SER A 207 -10.16 6.60 -2.31
CA SER A 207 -10.17 6.30 -0.89
C SER A 207 -11.54 5.77 -0.46
N TRP A 208 -11.63 5.39 0.78
CA TRP A 208 -12.88 5.03 1.44
C TRP A 208 -13.98 6.11 1.36
N ALA A 209 -13.59 7.38 1.17
CA ALA A 209 -14.50 8.52 1.08
C ALA A 209 -14.81 8.96 -0.35
N THR A 210 -14.19 8.33 -1.37
CA THR A 210 -14.44 8.67 -2.78
C THR A 210 -15.85 8.26 -3.17
N THR A 211 -16.67 9.23 -3.58
CA THR A 211 -18.06 8.98 -3.97
C THR A 211 -18.19 8.64 -5.45
N ASP A 212 -19.29 7.95 -5.84
CA ASP A 212 -19.62 7.69 -7.25
C ASP A 212 -19.68 8.98 -8.06
N ALA A 213 -20.31 10.04 -7.52
CA ALA A 213 -20.42 11.34 -8.18
C ALA A 213 -19.06 11.99 -8.47
N GLN A 214 -18.07 11.82 -7.58
CA GLN A 214 -16.71 12.33 -7.81
C GLN A 214 -16.01 11.54 -8.93
N VAL A 215 -16.19 10.23 -8.97
CA VAL A 215 -15.66 9.41 -10.06
C VAL A 215 -16.34 9.77 -11.38
N ASP A 216 -17.67 9.89 -11.40
CA ASP A 216 -18.43 10.27 -12.61
C ASP A 216 -17.99 11.63 -13.14
N ALA A 217 -17.76 12.61 -12.26
CA ALA A 217 -17.24 13.91 -12.65
C ALA A 217 -15.83 13.81 -13.27
N LEU A 218 -14.93 13.01 -12.67
CA LEU A 218 -13.61 12.75 -13.26
C LEU A 218 -13.73 12.07 -14.64
N LEU A 219 -14.59 11.07 -14.78
CA LEU A 219 -14.80 10.37 -16.06
C LEU A 219 -15.30 11.30 -17.15
N ALA A 220 -16.17 12.26 -16.81
CA ALA A 220 -16.63 13.28 -17.75
C ALA A 220 -15.48 14.20 -18.21
N VAL A 221 -14.60 14.62 -17.30
CA VAL A 221 -13.41 15.40 -17.64
C VAL A 221 -12.44 14.59 -18.50
N LEU A 222 -12.18 13.34 -18.16
CA LEU A 222 -11.30 12.46 -18.93
C LEU A 222 -11.83 12.27 -20.37
N ALA A 223 -13.14 12.14 -20.56
CA ALA A 223 -13.75 12.07 -21.88
C ALA A 223 -13.50 13.33 -22.72
N GLN A 224 -13.58 14.52 -22.12
CA GLN A 224 -13.34 15.80 -22.82
C GLN A 224 -11.85 16.05 -23.14
N VAL A 225 -10.95 15.54 -22.31
CA VAL A 225 -9.52 15.85 -22.41
C VAL A 225 -8.76 14.81 -23.25
N LEU A 226 -9.20 13.54 -23.23
CA LEU A 226 -8.46 12.43 -23.85
C LEU A 226 -9.00 12.07 -25.25
N ASP A 227 -10.24 12.46 -25.57
CA ASP A 227 -10.80 12.35 -26.92
C ASP A 227 -10.31 13.53 -27.79
#